data_34ec47d8f116cef8bdbecf18ec69207f
#
_entry.id   34ec47d8f116cef8bdbecf18ec69207f
#
_cell.length_a   1.000
_cell.length_b   1.000
_cell.length_c   1.000
_cell.angle_alpha   90.00
_cell.angle_beta   90.00
_cell.angle_gamma   90.00
#
_symmetry.space_group_name_H-M   'P 1'
#
loop_
_entity.id
_entity.type
_entity.pdbx_description
1 polymer ?
#
loop_
_entity_poly.entity_id
_entity_poly.type
_entity_poly.pdbx_seq_one_letter_code
_entity_poly.pdbx_strand_id
1 'polypeptide(L)'
;KGSVGRALIGATTILVLINGLVRLGVTGGPTFALEGLIMLVAVGIDVKWLKNKNKAISKIYVVPAFLDLGELPDATEDSGTIYAQNSTLNDAQAIGLGQVDGPEDIILDREGRIYTGTREGWIMRLSGENFEHCEVFARIGGRPLGLAFDRDDNLLVCIGGMGVYGVKPDGEVFKVTDETNRTPWKINDDSRLRLADDLDIAPDGKIYFSEATIRYEMHSWAMDGLEGRGNGRIICHDPKTGQTRTLLRDLMFPNGVCMANDGQSIFFAQTWVCNIMRYWIAGPKKGTLETVIEHLPGNPDNINRASDGNYWLAMTGMRTPAFDLAMQMPGFRTRMAKRVPPDEWIYPNINNGCVIKFTETGEVLSSYWDKGGESHPAITSMREHRGYLYLGGLMNNRIGRVKLADADPDWNGPDDYWGPRT
;
A
#
# COMPACT_ATOMS: atom_id res chain seq x y z
N LYS A 1 25.09 -9.48 -12.14
CA LYS A 1 26.04 -10.62 -12.19
C LYS A 1 27.40 -10.06 -12.57
N GLY A 2 28.38 -10.11 -11.64
CA GLY A 2 29.76 -9.83 -11.95
C GLY A 2 30.27 -10.83 -13.02
N SER A 3 31.01 -10.37 -14.02
CA SER A 3 31.70 -11.25 -14.94
C SER A 3 33.21 -11.27 -14.61
N VAL A 4 33.85 -12.41 -14.76
CA VAL A 4 35.29 -12.56 -14.56
C VAL A 4 36.04 -11.53 -15.40
N GLY A 5 35.61 -11.28 -16.65
CA GLY A 5 36.23 -10.28 -17.53
C GLY A 5 36.17 -8.86 -16.98
N ARG A 6 35.03 -8.43 -16.39
CA ARG A 6 34.92 -7.12 -15.78
C ARG A 6 35.76 -6.96 -14.52
N ALA A 7 35.84 -8.02 -13.69
CA ALA A 7 36.70 -8.03 -12.53
C ALA A 7 38.20 -7.95 -12.94
N LEU A 8 38.59 -8.65 -13.99
CA LEU A 8 39.93 -8.60 -14.54
C LEU A 8 40.30 -7.20 -15.07
N ILE A 9 39.41 -6.58 -15.84
CA ILE A 9 39.59 -5.21 -16.33
C ILE A 9 39.76 -4.23 -15.16
N GLY A 10 38.88 -4.31 -14.14
CA GLY A 10 38.99 -3.46 -12.96
C GLY A 10 40.31 -3.62 -12.20
N ALA A 11 40.69 -4.85 -11.94
CA ALA A 11 41.98 -5.15 -11.27
C ALA A 11 43.19 -4.67 -12.09
N THR A 12 43.19 -4.89 -13.39
CA THR A 12 44.26 -4.43 -14.28
C THR A 12 44.33 -2.90 -14.31
N THR A 13 43.22 -2.22 -14.36
CA THR A 13 43.16 -0.75 -14.33
C THR A 13 43.76 -0.20 -13.04
N ILE A 14 43.43 -0.76 -11.89
CA ILE A 14 43.98 -0.37 -10.59
C ILE A 14 45.51 -0.63 -10.54
N LEU A 15 45.96 -1.79 -10.98
CA LEU A 15 47.37 -2.12 -11.00
C LEU A 15 48.20 -1.18 -11.91
N VAL A 16 47.69 -0.84 -13.09
CA VAL A 16 48.37 0.10 -14.02
C VAL A 16 48.42 1.49 -13.38
N LEU A 17 47.36 1.90 -12.71
CA LEU A 17 47.29 3.20 -12.02
C LEU A 17 48.32 3.26 -10.87
N ILE A 18 48.34 2.28 -9.99
CA ILE A 18 49.29 2.17 -8.87
C ILE A 18 50.74 2.22 -9.39
N ASN A 19 51.04 1.42 -10.39
CA ASN A 19 52.40 1.41 -11.00
C ASN A 19 52.75 2.78 -11.61
N GLY A 20 51.80 3.45 -12.23
CA GLY A 20 52.00 4.80 -12.77
C GLY A 20 52.33 5.81 -11.69
N LEU A 21 51.54 5.80 -10.58
CA LEU A 21 51.73 6.69 -9.43
C LEU A 21 53.10 6.44 -8.74
N VAL A 22 53.45 5.21 -8.54
CA VAL A 22 54.77 4.84 -7.94
C VAL A 22 55.91 5.37 -8.82
N ARG A 23 55.82 5.24 -10.16
CA ARG A 23 56.82 5.79 -11.09
C ARG A 23 56.91 7.32 -11.07
N LEU A 24 55.81 8.00 -10.71
CA LEU A 24 55.77 9.44 -10.54
C LEU A 24 56.18 9.89 -9.12
N GLY A 25 56.63 8.95 -8.28
CA GLY A 25 57.06 9.24 -6.90
C GLY A 25 55.91 9.52 -5.92
N VAL A 26 54.64 9.25 -6.33
CA VAL A 26 53.46 9.39 -5.49
C VAL A 26 53.25 8.07 -4.74
N THR A 27 53.51 8.05 -3.42
CA THR A 27 53.38 6.83 -2.60
C THR A 27 52.64 7.14 -1.30
N GLY A 28 52.07 6.12 -0.65
CA GLY A 28 51.44 6.23 0.65
C GLY A 28 50.02 6.84 0.59
N GLY A 29 49.70 7.72 1.49
CA GLY A 29 48.37 8.29 1.65
C GLY A 29 47.71 8.87 0.37
N PRO A 30 48.44 9.66 -0.45
CA PRO A 30 47.90 10.16 -1.72
C PRO A 30 47.46 9.06 -2.70
N THR A 31 48.17 7.92 -2.75
CA THR A 31 47.79 6.80 -3.60
C THR A 31 46.46 6.20 -3.18
N PHE A 32 46.28 5.96 -1.88
CA PHE A 32 44.99 5.45 -1.35
C PHE A 32 43.83 6.45 -1.53
N ALA A 33 44.09 7.74 -1.40
CA ALA A 33 43.11 8.76 -1.64
C ALA A 33 42.62 8.78 -3.12
N LEU A 34 43.56 8.62 -4.06
CA LEU A 34 43.27 8.57 -5.48
C LEU A 34 42.51 7.29 -5.88
N GLU A 35 42.90 6.15 -5.30
CA GLU A 35 42.16 4.88 -5.47
C GLU A 35 40.71 5.02 -4.98
N GLY A 36 40.50 5.56 -3.79
CA GLY A 36 39.19 5.84 -3.24
C GLY A 36 38.35 6.75 -4.15
N LEU A 37 38.95 7.81 -4.68
CA LEU A 37 38.28 8.74 -5.60
C LEU A 37 37.88 8.04 -6.90
N ILE A 38 38.75 7.22 -7.48
CA ILE A 38 38.45 6.46 -8.72
C ILE A 38 37.33 5.46 -8.47
N MET A 39 37.33 4.77 -7.33
CA MET A 39 36.24 3.89 -6.94
C MET A 39 34.91 4.64 -6.82
N LEU A 40 34.90 5.81 -6.17
CA LEU A 40 33.70 6.65 -6.07
C LEU A 40 33.19 7.12 -7.43
N VAL A 41 34.09 7.53 -8.32
CA VAL A 41 33.75 7.92 -9.69
C VAL A 41 33.20 6.71 -10.48
N ALA A 42 33.84 5.55 -10.40
CA ALA A 42 33.39 4.34 -11.07
C ALA A 42 31.99 3.88 -10.57
N VAL A 43 31.77 3.91 -9.26
CA VAL A 43 30.45 3.61 -8.68
C VAL A 43 29.43 4.67 -9.08
N GLY A 44 29.81 5.94 -9.10
CA GLY A 44 28.93 7.03 -9.54
C GLY A 44 28.50 6.88 -11.00
N ILE A 45 29.43 6.48 -11.89
CA ILE A 45 29.15 6.18 -13.29
C ILE A 45 28.22 4.97 -13.42
N ASP A 46 28.51 3.89 -12.68
CA ASP A 46 27.69 2.68 -12.69
C ASP A 46 26.26 2.95 -12.21
N VAL A 47 26.12 3.69 -11.12
CA VAL A 47 24.81 4.03 -10.54
C VAL A 47 24.03 5.05 -11.36
N LYS A 48 24.68 6.11 -11.86
CA LYS A 48 23.99 7.25 -12.49
C LYS A 48 23.83 7.08 -14.00
N TRP A 49 24.85 6.61 -14.69
CA TRP A 49 24.86 6.55 -16.15
C TRP A 49 24.50 5.19 -16.72
N LEU A 50 25.03 4.11 -16.11
CA LEU A 50 24.69 2.76 -16.57
C LEU A 50 23.37 2.27 -16.00
N LYS A 51 22.75 3.05 -15.10
CA LYS A 51 21.45 2.70 -14.44
C LYS A 51 21.40 1.24 -13.99
N ASN A 52 22.53 0.72 -13.53
CA ASN A 52 22.64 -0.66 -13.04
C ASN A 52 21.95 -0.86 -11.69
N LYS A 53 21.29 0.19 -11.18
CA LYS A 53 20.40 0.07 -10.04
C LYS A 53 19.44 -1.10 -10.31
N ASN A 54 19.56 -2.12 -9.55
CA ASN A 54 18.56 -3.19 -9.42
C ASN A 54 18.32 -4.14 -10.61
N LYS A 55 18.98 -4.01 -11.75
CA LYS A 55 18.86 -5.03 -12.83
C LYS A 55 19.29 -6.44 -12.41
N ALA A 56 19.99 -6.55 -11.28
CA ALA A 56 20.47 -7.83 -10.77
C ALA A 56 19.55 -8.49 -9.75
N ILE A 57 18.59 -7.76 -9.14
CA ILE A 57 17.90 -8.22 -7.93
C ILE A 57 16.49 -8.74 -8.21
N SER A 58 15.78 -8.21 -9.20
CA SER A 58 14.44 -8.68 -9.50
C SER A 58 14.23 -8.96 -10.97
N LYS A 59 14.29 -10.23 -11.34
CA LYS A 59 13.78 -10.69 -12.62
C LYS A 59 12.26 -10.74 -12.53
N ILE A 60 11.59 -9.90 -13.30
CA ILE A 60 10.15 -10.02 -13.51
C ILE A 60 9.93 -11.17 -14.50
N TYR A 61 9.22 -12.18 -14.04
CA TYR A 61 8.79 -13.30 -14.88
C TYR A 61 7.33 -13.07 -15.28
N VAL A 62 7.13 -12.27 -16.31
CA VAL A 62 5.78 -11.99 -16.83
C VAL A 62 5.10 -13.29 -17.21
N VAL A 63 3.97 -13.57 -16.56
CA VAL A 63 3.15 -14.73 -16.84
C VAL A 63 2.44 -14.53 -18.18
N PRO A 64 2.35 -15.56 -19.05
CA PRO A 64 1.65 -15.45 -20.32
C PRO A 64 0.11 -15.48 -20.12
N ALA A 65 -0.39 -14.93 -19.02
CA ALA A 65 -1.80 -14.82 -18.74
C ALA A 65 -2.37 -13.53 -19.35
N PHE A 66 -3.56 -13.66 -19.86
CA PHE A 66 -4.42 -12.58 -20.30
C PHE A 66 -5.34 -12.23 -19.12
N LEU A 67 -5.27 -11.00 -18.66
CA LEU A 67 -6.11 -10.50 -17.57
C LEU A 67 -7.18 -9.60 -18.19
N ASP A 68 -8.39 -10.11 -18.23
CA ASP A 68 -9.54 -9.34 -18.69
C ASP A 68 -10.10 -8.52 -17.53
N LEU A 69 -10.04 -7.20 -17.66
CA LEU A 69 -10.58 -6.26 -16.68
C LEU A 69 -12.02 -5.85 -17.03
N GLY A 70 -12.61 -6.42 -18.07
CA GLY A 70 -13.89 -5.99 -18.61
C GLY A 70 -13.85 -4.58 -19.23
N GLU A 71 -15.01 -4.12 -19.67
CA GLU A 71 -15.16 -2.80 -20.24
C GLU A 71 -14.79 -1.72 -19.22
N LEU A 72 -14.05 -0.70 -19.65
CA LEU A 72 -13.71 0.45 -18.81
C LEU A 72 -14.95 1.32 -18.65
N PRO A 73 -15.48 1.52 -17.43
CA PRO A 73 -16.59 2.42 -17.21
C PRO A 73 -16.26 3.85 -17.67
N ASP A 74 -17.20 4.50 -18.32
CA ASP A 74 -17.04 5.90 -18.71
C ASP A 74 -17.11 6.79 -17.45
N ALA A 75 -15.98 7.39 -17.11
CA ALA A 75 -15.85 8.31 -15.98
C ALA A 75 -15.68 9.77 -16.46
N THR A 76 -15.98 10.08 -17.72
CA THR A 76 -15.96 11.47 -18.17
C THR A 76 -17.04 12.30 -17.46
N GLU A 77 -16.82 13.60 -17.31
CA GLU A 77 -17.67 14.50 -16.54
C GLU A 77 -19.14 14.47 -16.99
N ASP A 78 -19.35 14.39 -18.31
CA ASP A 78 -20.67 14.38 -18.93
C ASP A 78 -21.25 12.99 -19.20
N SER A 79 -20.61 11.93 -18.71
CA SER A 79 -21.03 10.55 -18.99
C SER A 79 -22.39 10.18 -18.42
N GLY A 80 -22.83 10.90 -17.38
CA GLY A 80 -24.05 10.55 -16.65
C GLY A 80 -23.97 9.23 -15.87
N THR A 81 -22.81 8.60 -15.81
CA THR A 81 -22.58 7.39 -15.00
C THR A 81 -22.36 7.74 -13.54
N ILE A 82 -22.46 6.74 -12.65
CA ILE A 82 -22.13 6.92 -11.23
C ILE A 82 -20.66 7.26 -10.98
N TYR A 83 -19.81 6.98 -11.95
CA TYR A 83 -18.36 7.24 -11.93
C TYR A 83 -17.99 8.59 -12.57
N ALA A 84 -18.95 9.39 -13.02
CA ALA A 84 -18.68 10.67 -13.65
C ALA A 84 -17.82 11.57 -12.77
N GLN A 85 -16.73 12.08 -13.34
CA GLN A 85 -15.81 12.98 -12.64
C GLN A 85 -16.55 14.24 -12.18
N ASN A 86 -16.20 14.67 -10.97
CA ASN A 86 -16.69 15.89 -10.35
C ASN A 86 -15.54 16.58 -9.58
N SER A 87 -15.85 17.66 -8.87
CA SER A 87 -14.86 18.44 -8.11
C SER A 87 -15.10 18.40 -6.60
N THR A 88 -15.77 17.39 -6.11
CA THR A 88 -16.20 17.31 -4.69
C THR A 88 -15.01 17.30 -3.71
N LEU A 89 -13.86 16.77 -4.12
CA LEU A 89 -12.64 16.71 -3.29
C LEU A 89 -11.65 17.85 -3.58
N ASN A 90 -11.91 18.74 -4.55
CA ASN A 90 -10.96 19.81 -4.90
C ASN A 90 -10.72 20.78 -3.75
N ASP A 91 -11.73 21.00 -2.88
CA ASP A 91 -11.65 21.89 -1.72
C ASP A 91 -11.22 21.16 -0.44
N ALA A 92 -10.60 19.99 -0.55
CA ALA A 92 -10.11 19.25 0.60
C ALA A 92 -9.10 20.08 1.41
N GLN A 93 -9.43 20.34 2.67
CA GLN A 93 -8.54 21.05 3.58
C GLN A 93 -7.29 20.21 3.85
N ALA A 94 -6.10 20.80 3.68
CA ALA A 94 -4.84 20.16 4.01
C ALA A 94 -4.57 20.19 5.51
N ILE A 95 -4.37 19.02 6.12
CA ILE A 95 -3.96 18.84 7.52
C ILE A 95 -2.53 18.32 7.55
N GLY A 96 -1.70 18.85 8.46
CA GLY A 96 -0.32 18.43 8.66
C GLY A 96 0.56 18.63 7.43
N LEU A 97 0.29 19.65 6.61
CA LEU A 97 1.02 19.93 5.38
C LEU A 97 2.54 20.06 5.64
N GLY A 98 3.32 19.20 4.97
CA GLY A 98 4.76 19.11 5.12
C GLY A 98 5.25 18.53 6.45
N GLN A 99 4.35 18.12 7.36
CA GLN A 99 4.66 17.45 8.62
C GLN A 99 4.48 15.94 8.55
N VAL A 100 3.68 15.45 7.60
CA VAL A 100 3.50 14.04 7.31
C VAL A 100 3.99 13.75 5.90
N ASP A 101 4.73 12.67 5.69
CA ASP A 101 5.21 12.26 4.36
C ASP A 101 4.67 10.89 4.01
N GLY A 102 3.79 10.88 3.02
CA GLY A 102 3.13 9.69 2.50
C GLY A 102 2.20 9.02 3.53
N PRO A 103 1.20 9.72 4.07
CA PRO A 103 0.21 9.14 4.98
C PRO A 103 -0.68 8.16 4.20
N GLU A 104 -0.26 6.90 4.13
CA GLU A 104 -0.92 5.89 3.32
C GLU A 104 -2.31 5.58 3.89
N ASP A 105 -2.39 5.18 5.17
CA ASP A 105 -3.65 5.08 5.90
C ASP A 105 -3.72 6.09 7.03
N ILE A 106 -4.93 6.40 7.43
CA ILE A 106 -5.27 7.32 8.51
C ILE A 106 -6.34 6.69 9.38
N ILE A 107 -6.24 6.87 10.69
CA ILE A 107 -7.27 6.45 11.63
C ILE A 107 -7.43 7.48 12.72
N LEU A 108 -8.64 7.62 13.25
CA LEU A 108 -8.91 8.52 14.37
C LEU A 108 -9.26 7.69 15.61
N ASP A 109 -8.76 8.14 16.74
CA ASP A 109 -9.13 7.57 18.02
C ASP A 109 -10.44 8.16 18.57
N ARG A 110 -10.84 7.70 19.75
CA ARG A 110 -12.07 8.14 20.41
C ARG A 110 -12.09 9.63 20.77
N GLU A 111 -10.92 10.22 21.00
CA GLU A 111 -10.73 11.64 21.25
C GLU A 111 -10.70 12.47 19.96
N GLY A 112 -10.70 11.83 18.80
CA GLY A 112 -10.63 12.46 17.48
C GLY A 112 -9.23 12.88 17.07
N ARG A 113 -8.19 12.32 17.69
CA ARG A 113 -6.79 12.50 17.24
C ARG A 113 -6.52 11.61 16.04
N ILE A 114 -5.81 12.15 15.06
CA ILE A 114 -5.43 11.42 13.85
C ILE A 114 -4.12 10.67 14.09
N TYR A 115 -4.07 9.43 13.62
CA TYR A 115 -2.85 8.63 13.52
C TYR A 115 -2.60 8.25 12.08
N THR A 116 -1.32 8.31 11.65
CA THR A 116 -0.92 7.92 10.30
C THR A 116 0.53 7.47 10.26
N GLY A 117 0.83 6.57 9.32
CA GLY A 117 2.21 6.15 9.03
C GLY A 117 2.95 7.12 8.11
N THR A 118 4.28 7.14 8.18
CA THR A 118 5.14 7.92 7.27
C THR A 118 6.17 7.05 6.56
N ARG A 119 6.82 7.61 5.52
CA ARG A 119 7.90 6.93 4.78
C ARG A 119 9.12 6.62 5.63
N GLU A 120 9.35 7.39 6.68
CA GLU A 120 10.46 7.17 7.61
C GLU A 120 10.21 6.01 8.58
N GLY A 121 9.02 5.42 8.54
CA GLY A 121 8.65 4.36 9.47
C GLY A 121 8.24 4.88 10.84
N TRP A 122 7.63 6.06 10.89
CA TRP A 122 7.07 6.65 12.10
C TRP A 122 5.54 6.58 12.06
N ILE A 123 4.95 6.50 13.24
CA ILE A 123 3.54 6.80 13.44
C ILE A 123 3.45 8.21 13.97
N MET A 124 2.79 9.07 13.21
CA MET A 124 2.49 10.45 13.61
C MET A 124 1.16 10.50 14.31
N ARG A 125 1.02 11.38 15.30
CA ARG A 125 -0.23 11.72 15.95
C ARG A 125 -0.50 13.21 15.80
N LEU A 126 -1.68 13.54 15.29
CA LEU A 126 -2.11 14.92 15.13
C LEU A 126 -3.30 15.19 16.06
N SER A 127 -3.25 16.31 16.77
CA SER A 127 -4.25 16.71 17.76
C SER A 127 -4.47 18.23 17.77
N GLY A 128 -5.46 18.69 18.53
CA GLY A 128 -5.93 20.07 18.54
C GLY A 128 -7.19 20.25 17.70
N GLU A 129 -7.84 21.40 17.82
CA GLU A 129 -9.12 21.67 17.12
C GLU A 129 -8.97 21.64 15.59
N ASN A 130 -7.82 22.10 15.08
CA ASN A 130 -7.48 22.08 13.67
C ASN A 130 -6.26 21.19 13.37
N PHE A 131 -5.95 20.23 14.26
CA PHE A 131 -4.79 19.31 14.14
C PHE A 131 -3.44 20.03 14.06
N GLU A 132 -3.32 21.16 14.74
CA GLU A 132 -2.13 22.00 14.76
C GLU A 132 -0.94 21.39 15.52
N HIS A 133 -1.21 20.43 16.40
CA HIS A 133 -0.17 19.70 17.13
C HIS A 133 0.14 18.39 16.41
N CYS A 134 1.32 18.30 15.82
CA CYS A 134 1.83 17.10 15.14
C CYS A 134 3.07 16.59 15.84
N GLU A 135 3.06 15.34 16.28
CA GLU A 135 4.16 14.70 16.99
C GLU A 135 4.44 13.28 16.50
N VAL A 136 5.66 12.80 16.73
CA VAL A 136 6.01 11.41 16.51
C VAL A 136 5.49 10.60 17.70
N PHE A 137 4.42 9.85 17.50
CA PHE A 137 3.83 8.99 18.52
C PHE A 137 4.66 7.73 18.76
N ALA A 138 5.12 7.08 17.69
CA ALA A 138 5.99 5.92 17.79
C ALA A 138 6.95 5.81 16.60
N ARG A 139 8.08 5.17 16.79
CA ARG A 139 9.06 4.86 15.74
C ARG A 139 9.05 3.34 15.55
N ILE A 140 8.39 2.88 14.50
CA ILE A 140 8.15 1.46 14.31
C ILE A 140 9.07 0.84 13.24
N GLY A 141 9.58 1.66 12.32
CA GLY A 141 10.42 1.23 11.20
C GLY A 141 9.60 0.68 10.02
N GLY A 142 10.28 0.26 8.97
CA GLY A 142 9.64 -0.22 7.74
C GLY A 142 8.79 0.85 7.04
N ARG A 143 7.73 0.42 6.40
CA ARG A 143 6.71 1.31 5.81
C ARG A 143 5.35 1.00 6.45
N PRO A 144 4.89 1.79 7.43
CA PRO A 144 3.55 1.67 7.97
C PRO A 144 2.51 1.93 6.86
N LEU A 145 1.55 1.04 6.75
CA LEU A 145 0.45 1.04 5.78
C LEU A 145 -0.87 1.00 6.56
N GLY A 146 -1.70 -0.02 6.42
CA GLY A 146 -3.01 -0.14 7.06
C GLY A 146 -2.98 -0.07 8.59
N LEU A 147 -3.99 0.55 9.17
CA LEU A 147 -4.11 0.88 10.59
C LEU A 147 -5.48 0.45 11.15
N ALA A 148 -5.48 -0.16 12.33
CA ALA A 148 -6.71 -0.44 13.07
C ALA A 148 -6.49 -0.34 14.58
N PHE A 149 -7.48 0.18 15.33
CA PHE A 149 -7.48 0.10 16.79
C PHE A 149 -8.12 -1.19 17.27
N ASP A 150 -7.48 -1.88 18.21
CA ASP A 150 -8.11 -2.97 18.94
C ASP A 150 -8.99 -2.47 20.09
N ARG A 151 -9.61 -3.41 20.82
CA ARG A 151 -10.49 -3.08 21.97
C ARG A 151 -9.78 -2.39 23.13
N ASP A 152 -8.48 -2.62 23.24
CA ASP A 152 -7.62 -2.06 24.28
C ASP A 152 -6.95 -0.75 23.86
N ASP A 153 -7.41 -0.18 22.72
CA ASP A 153 -6.86 1.01 22.04
C ASP A 153 -5.38 0.89 21.65
N ASN A 154 -4.89 -0.33 21.47
CA ASN A 154 -3.62 -0.51 20.80
C ASN A 154 -3.80 -0.24 19.31
N LEU A 155 -2.91 0.53 18.72
CA LEU A 155 -2.86 0.78 17.29
C LEU A 155 -2.14 -0.38 16.59
N LEU A 156 -2.87 -1.24 15.89
CA LEU A 156 -2.30 -2.28 15.05
C LEU A 156 -1.92 -1.69 13.69
N VAL A 157 -0.76 -2.10 13.18
CA VAL A 157 -0.14 -1.52 11.98
C VAL A 157 0.37 -2.64 11.08
N CYS A 158 -0.09 -2.68 9.85
CA CYS A 158 0.58 -3.42 8.78
C CYS A 158 1.84 -2.68 8.34
N ILE A 159 2.97 -3.38 8.23
CA ILE A 159 4.24 -2.77 7.89
C ILE A 159 4.88 -3.51 6.72
N GLY A 160 4.97 -2.82 5.59
CA GLY A 160 5.68 -3.34 4.42
C GLY A 160 7.12 -3.71 4.76
N GLY A 161 7.49 -4.98 4.55
CA GLY A 161 8.79 -5.54 4.85
C GLY A 161 8.97 -6.15 6.25
N MET A 162 7.98 -5.99 7.16
CA MET A 162 8.12 -6.42 8.56
C MET A 162 6.98 -7.33 9.06
N GLY A 163 5.75 -7.12 8.61
CA GLY A 163 4.56 -7.85 9.08
C GLY A 163 3.58 -6.97 9.85
N VAL A 164 2.93 -7.48 10.87
CA VAL A 164 1.96 -6.76 11.69
C VAL A 164 2.54 -6.49 13.07
N TYR A 165 2.48 -5.24 13.50
CA TYR A 165 2.93 -4.76 14.80
C TYR A 165 1.83 -3.99 15.51
N GLY A 166 1.99 -3.76 16.80
CA GLY A 166 1.10 -2.93 17.59
C GLY A 166 1.86 -1.83 18.30
N VAL A 167 1.17 -0.74 18.58
CA VAL A 167 1.64 0.37 19.41
C VAL A 167 0.63 0.58 20.53
N LYS A 168 1.09 0.46 21.77
CA LYS A 168 0.24 0.71 22.94
C LYS A 168 -0.10 2.19 23.07
N PRO A 169 -1.11 2.55 23.89
CA PRO A 169 -1.46 3.96 24.12
C PRO A 169 -0.32 4.84 24.67
N ASP A 170 0.68 4.23 25.32
CA ASP A 170 1.89 4.90 25.82
C ASP A 170 3.03 5.01 24.79
N GLY A 171 2.84 4.47 23.56
CA GLY A 171 3.82 4.48 22.48
C GLY A 171 4.76 3.27 22.46
N GLU A 172 4.61 2.30 23.37
CA GLU A 172 5.42 1.08 23.34
C GLU A 172 5.05 0.22 22.13
N VAL A 173 6.07 -0.15 21.33
CA VAL A 173 5.92 -0.98 20.13
C VAL A 173 6.07 -2.46 20.49
N PHE A 174 5.17 -3.29 19.99
CA PHE A 174 5.24 -4.76 20.13
C PHE A 174 4.97 -5.46 18.79
N LYS A 175 5.51 -6.66 18.65
CA LYS A 175 5.26 -7.49 17.47
C LYS A 175 4.00 -8.32 17.65
N VAL A 176 3.11 -8.29 16.65
CA VAL A 176 1.95 -9.17 16.55
C VAL A 176 2.32 -10.45 15.80
N THR A 177 2.74 -10.29 14.52
CA THR A 177 3.18 -11.42 13.69
C THR A 177 4.02 -10.94 12.51
N ASP A 178 5.05 -11.69 12.16
CA ASP A 178 5.92 -11.44 10.99
C ASP A 178 6.03 -12.66 10.06
N GLU A 179 5.34 -13.75 10.40
CA GLU A 179 5.32 -14.97 9.59
C GLU A 179 4.03 -15.76 9.79
N THR A 180 3.68 -16.60 8.81
CA THR A 180 2.64 -17.61 8.96
C THR A 180 3.21 -18.83 9.67
N ASN A 181 2.42 -19.46 10.56
CA ASN A 181 2.86 -20.64 11.28
C ASN A 181 3.03 -21.83 10.35
N ARG A 182 4.20 -22.43 10.37
CA ARG A 182 4.50 -23.65 9.63
C ARG A 182 3.82 -24.86 10.26
N THR A 183 3.36 -25.77 9.41
CA THR A 183 2.93 -27.10 9.84
C THR A 183 3.74 -28.17 9.11
N PRO A 184 3.90 -29.39 9.67
CA PRO A 184 4.61 -30.48 8.98
C PRO A 184 4.05 -30.81 7.58
N TRP A 185 2.81 -30.44 7.34
CA TRP A 185 2.09 -30.71 6.09
C TRP A 185 2.09 -29.53 5.10
N LYS A 186 2.55 -28.35 5.52
CA LYS A 186 2.63 -27.12 4.72
C LYS A 186 4.04 -26.55 4.75
N ILE A 187 5.00 -27.33 4.26
CA ILE A 187 6.42 -26.99 4.26
C ILE A 187 6.74 -25.88 3.24
N ASN A 188 5.92 -25.72 2.21
CA ASN A 188 6.15 -24.79 1.09
C ASN A 188 5.39 -23.48 1.23
N ASP A 189 4.91 -23.14 2.44
CA ASP A 189 4.36 -21.83 2.68
C ASP A 189 5.51 -20.83 2.84
N ASP A 190 5.52 -19.73 2.05
CA ASP A 190 6.41 -18.61 2.32
C ASP A 190 5.98 -17.98 3.63
N SER A 191 6.62 -18.40 4.70
CA SER A 191 6.19 -18.08 6.05
C SER A 191 6.42 -16.63 6.42
N ARG A 192 7.45 -15.98 5.85
CA ARG A 192 7.77 -14.58 6.16
C ARG A 192 6.83 -13.64 5.42
N LEU A 193 6.30 -12.64 6.12
CA LEU A 193 5.50 -11.57 5.53
C LEU A 193 6.39 -10.54 4.84
N ARG A 194 6.09 -10.23 3.58
CA ARG A 194 6.87 -9.27 2.77
C ARG A 194 6.16 -7.94 2.62
N LEU A 195 4.88 -7.97 2.29
CA LEU A 195 4.09 -6.77 2.09
C LEU A 195 2.72 -6.95 2.75
N ALA A 196 2.73 -6.98 4.10
CA ALA A 196 1.51 -6.81 4.86
C ALA A 196 0.99 -5.40 4.59
N ASP A 197 -0.26 -5.30 4.11
CA ASP A 197 -0.78 -4.07 3.53
C ASP A 197 -1.88 -3.45 4.39
N ASP A 198 -3.06 -4.04 4.47
CA ASP A 198 -4.16 -3.52 5.27
C ASP A 198 -4.75 -4.57 6.20
N LEU A 199 -5.43 -4.14 7.26
CA LEU A 199 -6.01 -5.03 8.28
C LEU A 199 -7.32 -4.50 8.84
N ASP A 200 -8.16 -5.46 9.29
CA ASP A 200 -9.27 -5.16 10.18
C ASP A 200 -9.43 -6.27 11.24
N ILE A 201 -10.15 -5.97 12.30
CA ILE A 201 -10.27 -6.82 13.48
C ILE A 201 -11.72 -7.28 13.64
N ALA A 202 -11.90 -8.60 13.68
CA ALA A 202 -13.23 -9.17 13.86
C ALA A 202 -13.74 -9.01 15.32
N PRO A 203 -15.05 -9.12 15.55
CA PRO A 203 -15.65 -9.02 16.91
C PRO A 203 -15.10 -10.04 17.91
N ASP A 204 -14.56 -11.17 17.44
CA ASP A 204 -13.92 -12.19 18.31
C ASP A 204 -12.44 -11.89 18.64
N GLY A 205 -11.91 -10.77 18.11
CA GLY A 205 -10.54 -10.29 18.29
C GLY A 205 -9.53 -10.86 17.30
N LYS A 206 -9.94 -11.68 16.35
CA LYS A 206 -9.04 -12.13 15.27
C LYS A 206 -8.74 -11.01 14.31
N ILE A 207 -7.49 -10.94 13.88
CA ILE A 207 -6.96 -9.95 12.95
C ILE A 207 -6.94 -10.58 11.57
N TYR A 208 -7.63 -9.95 10.62
CA TYR A 208 -7.61 -10.31 9.20
C TYR A 208 -6.82 -9.25 8.46
N PHE A 209 -5.87 -9.68 7.65
CA PHE A 209 -5.02 -8.75 6.92
C PHE A 209 -4.64 -9.29 5.54
N SER A 210 -4.37 -8.38 4.65
CA SER A 210 -3.82 -8.66 3.33
C SER A 210 -2.30 -8.71 3.38
N GLU A 211 -1.74 -9.61 2.58
CA GLU A 211 -0.37 -9.50 2.11
C GLU A 211 -0.44 -9.32 0.60
N ALA A 212 -0.19 -8.10 0.14
CA ALA A 212 -0.38 -7.71 -1.24
C ALA A 212 0.45 -8.56 -2.19
N THR A 213 1.66 -8.94 -1.78
CA THR A 213 2.53 -9.82 -2.54
C THR A 213 3.55 -10.55 -1.65
N ILE A 214 3.69 -11.86 -1.82
CA ILE A 214 4.73 -12.67 -1.18
C ILE A 214 6.08 -12.55 -1.91
N ARG A 215 6.15 -11.81 -3.02
CA ARG A 215 7.29 -11.80 -3.92
C ARG A 215 8.09 -10.51 -3.91
N TYR A 216 7.41 -9.39 -3.85
CA TYR A 216 8.00 -8.06 -3.93
C TYR A 216 7.94 -7.35 -2.58
N GLU A 217 8.91 -6.48 -2.34
CA GLU A 217 8.94 -5.60 -1.18
C GLU A 217 8.54 -4.18 -1.59
N MET A 218 8.35 -3.29 -0.62
CA MET A 218 7.87 -1.92 -0.82
C MET A 218 8.58 -1.13 -1.93
N HIS A 219 9.87 -1.34 -2.13
CA HIS A 219 10.66 -0.64 -3.16
C HIS A 219 10.42 -1.17 -4.59
N SER A 220 9.69 -2.25 -4.75
CA SER A 220 9.48 -2.92 -6.05
C SER A 220 8.06 -3.47 -6.22
N TRP A 221 7.11 -3.05 -5.38
CA TRP A 221 5.75 -3.56 -5.36
C TRP A 221 5.02 -3.45 -6.70
N ALA A 222 5.25 -2.36 -7.44
CA ALA A 222 4.64 -2.13 -8.74
C ALA A 222 5.04 -3.17 -9.81
N MET A 223 6.12 -3.93 -9.58
CA MET A 223 6.51 -5.04 -10.46
C MET A 223 5.51 -6.21 -10.42
N ASP A 224 4.76 -6.35 -9.33
CA ASP A 224 3.77 -7.40 -9.16
C ASP A 224 2.70 -7.33 -10.28
N GLY A 225 2.18 -6.12 -10.57
CA GLY A 225 1.24 -5.91 -11.67
C GLY A 225 1.81 -6.27 -13.04
N LEU A 226 3.08 -5.95 -13.29
CA LEU A 226 3.74 -6.33 -14.54
C LEU A 226 3.98 -7.83 -14.66
N GLU A 227 4.20 -8.53 -13.55
CA GLU A 227 4.29 -9.98 -13.54
C GLU A 227 2.96 -10.62 -13.95
N GLY A 228 1.84 -10.08 -13.47
CA GLY A 228 0.49 -10.54 -13.80
C GLY A 228 0.19 -11.92 -13.21
N ARG A 229 0.69 -12.20 -12.02
CA ARG A 229 0.47 -13.43 -11.25
C ARG A 229 -0.20 -13.09 -9.93
N GLY A 230 -1.11 -13.95 -9.48
CA GLY A 230 -1.64 -13.88 -8.12
C GLY A 230 -0.56 -14.25 -7.09
N ASN A 231 0.14 -13.25 -6.57
CA ASN A 231 1.16 -13.43 -5.53
C ASN A 231 0.66 -13.04 -4.14
N GLY A 232 -0.56 -12.55 -4.04
CA GLY A 232 -1.12 -12.08 -2.79
C GLY A 232 -1.90 -13.14 -2.02
N ARG A 233 -2.17 -12.84 -0.76
CA ARG A 233 -2.95 -13.72 0.13
C ARG A 233 -3.72 -12.92 1.19
N ILE A 234 -4.81 -13.50 1.69
CA ILE A 234 -5.50 -13.05 2.91
C ILE A 234 -5.11 -13.97 4.05
N ILE A 235 -4.77 -13.37 5.18
CA ILE A 235 -4.21 -14.03 6.35
C ILE A 235 -5.08 -13.72 7.57
N CYS A 236 -5.17 -14.68 8.50
CA CYS A 236 -5.80 -14.51 9.79
C CYS A 236 -4.77 -14.79 10.90
N HIS A 237 -4.64 -13.84 11.82
CA HIS A 237 -3.93 -14.02 13.08
C HIS A 237 -4.92 -14.12 14.22
N ASP A 238 -4.78 -15.15 15.05
CA ASP A 238 -5.57 -15.34 16.26
C ASP A 238 -4.71 -15.00 17.49
N PRO A 239 -4.91 -13.85 18.13
CA PRO A 239 -4.09 -13.43 19.26
C PRO A 239 -4.23 -14.35 20.49
N LYS A 240 -5.34 -15.09 20.62
CA LYS A 240 -5.55 -16.03 21.74
C LYS A 240 -4.66 -17.27 21.65
N THR A 241 -4.35 -17.70 20.42
CA THR A 241 -3.54 -18.90 20.17
C THR A 241 -2.14 -18.58 19.65
N GLY A 242 -1.91 -17.32 19.23
CA GLY A 242 -0.70 -16.88 18.55
C GLY A 242 -0.54 -17.46 17.14
N GLN A 243 -1.57 -18.07 16.59
CA GLN A 243 -1.51 -18.69 15.26
C GLN A 243 -1.78 -17.70 14.15
N THR A 244 -0.90 -17.68 13.17
CA THR A 244 -1.05 -16.92 11.92
C THR A 244 -1.16 -17.89 10.75
N ARG A 245 -2.23 -17.81 9.97
CA ARG A 245 -2.47 -18.74 8.86
C ARG A 245 -3.04 -18.06 7.64
N THR A 246 -2.61 -18.49 6.48
CA THR A 246 -3.18 -18.09 5.19
C THR A 246 -4.57 -18.70 5.01
N LEU A 247 -5.54 -17.86 4.67
CA LEU A 247 -6.92 -18.25 4.33
C LEU A 247 -7.11 -18.39 2.83
N LEU A 248 -6.71 -17.38 2.07
CA LEU A 248 -6.82 -17.31 0.62
C LEU A 248 -5.44 -17.06 0.00
N ARG A 249 -5.22 -17.61 -1.20
CA ARG A 249 -3.98 -17.50 -1.98
C ARG A 249 -4.27 -17.12 -3.42
N ASP A 250 -3.20 -16.87 -4.16
CA ASP A 250 -3.24 -16.62 -5.60
C ASP A 250 -4.10 -15.39 -5.96
N LEU A 251 -4.10 -14.38 -5.07
CA LEU A 251 -4.83 -13.14 -5.23
C LEU A 251 -3.98 -12.10 -5.96
N MET A 252 -4.65 -11.21 -6.71
CA MET A 252 -4.02 -10.20 -7.57
C MET A 252 -3.80 -8.88 -6.81
N PHE A 253 -2.81 -8.87 -5.91
CA PHE A 253 -2.49 -7.74 -5.05
C PHE A 253 -3.68 -7.36 -4.14
N PRO A 254 -4.07 -8.26 -3.21
CA PRO A 254 -5.08 -7.91 -2.22
C PRO A 254 -4.59 -6.75 -1.36
N ASN A 255 -5.40 -5.72 -1.27
CA ASN A 255 -5.10 -4.48 -0.56
C ASN A 255 -6.09 -4.29 0.58
N GLY A 256 -6.90 -3.22 0.59
CA GLY A 256 -7.83 -2.90 1.65
C GLY A 256 -8.63 -4.08 2.19
N VAL A 257 -8.69 -4.23 3.51
CA VAL A 257 -9.46 -5.25 4.23
C VAL A 257 -10.43 -4.57 5.20
N CYS A 258 -11.71 -4.89 5.09
CA CYS A 258 -12.74 -4.32 5.95
C CYS A 258 -13.71 -5.40 6.44
N MET A 259 -13.96 -5.47 7.74
CA MET A 259 -15.03 -6.29 8.29
C MET A 259 -16.38 -5.79 7.80
N ALA A 260 -17.21 -6.67 7.31
CA ALA A 260 -18.59 -6.36 7.01
C ALA A 260 -19.37 -6.07 8.30
N ASN A 261 -20.42 -5.25 8.18
CA ASN A 261 -21.25 -4.86 9.35
C ASN A 261 -21.93 -6.04 10.03
N ASP A 262 -22.12 -7.15 9.32
CA ASP A 262 -22.65 -8.41 9.89
C ASP A 262 -21.65 -9.13 10.80
N GLY A 263 -20.38 -8.75 10.83
CA GLY A 263 -19.30 -9.40 11.56
C GLY A 263 -18.99 -10.83 11.11
N GLN A 264 -19.55 -11.29 9.99
CA GLN A 264 -19.42 -12.67 9.49
C GLN A 264 -18.56 -12.80 8.24
N SER A 265 -18.22 -11.70 7.61
CA SER A 265 -17.44 -11.66 6.38
C SER A 265 -16.47 -10.49 6.36
N ILE A 266 -15.50 -10.55 5.47
CA ILE A 266 -14.58 -9.46 5.17
C ILE A 266 -14.68 -9.11 3.69
N PHE A 267 -14.65 -7.82 3.39
CA PHE A 267 -14.35 -7.31 2.07
C PHE A 267 -12.85 -7.16 1.89
N PHE A 268 -12.38 -7.35 0.67
CA PHE A 268 -11.02 -6.98 0.32
C PHE A 268 -10.93 -6.54 -1.15
N ALA A 269 -10.07 -5.57 -1.40
CA ALA A 269 -9.78 -5.08 -2.74
C ALA A 269 -8.75 -5.96 -3.44
N GLN A 270 -8.84 -6.13 -4.77
CA GLN A 270 -7.74 -6.62 -5.59
C GLN A 270 -7.32 -5.53 -6.59
N THR A 271 -6.20 -4.90 -6.32
CA THR A 271 -5.76 -3.68 -7.02
C THR A 271 -5.56 -3.88 -8.52
N TRP A 272 -4.87 -4.96 -8.94
CA TRP A 272 -4.52 -5.14 -10.35
C TRP A 272 -5.67 -5.61 -11.25
N VAL A 273 -6.70 -6.21 -10.66
CA VAL A 273 -7.88 -6.68 -11.41
C VAL A 273 -9.12 -5.84 -11.15
N CYS A 274 -8.97 -4.73 -10.45
CA CYS A 274 -9.99 -3.69 -10.29
C CYS A 274 -11.35 -4.24 -9.82
N ASN A 275 -11.33 -5.06 -8.75
CA ASN A 275 -12.53 -5.64 -8.18
C ASN A 275 -12.52 -5.66 -6.65
N ILE A 276 -13.69 -5.84 -6.05
CA ILE A 276 -13.89 -6.06 -4.61
C ILE A 276 -14.45 -7.46 -4.41
N MET A 277 -13.81 -8.18 -3.51
CA MET A 277 -14.18 -9.53 -3.10
C MET A 277 -14.76 -9.54 -1.70
N ARG A 278 -15.60 -10.53 -1.39
CA ARG A 278 -16.11 -10.83 -0.06
C ARG A 278 -15.78 -12.26 0.33
N TYR A 279 -15.16 -12.45 1.47
CA TYR A 279 -14.87 -13.76 2.02
C TYR A 279 -15.61 -13.99 3.34
N TRP A 280 -16.38 -15.05 3.43
CA TRP A 280 -17.16 -15.40 4.61
C TRP A 280 -16.31 -16.14 5.65
N ILE A 281 -16.10 -15.52 6.79
CA ILE A 281 -15.29 -16.04 7.91
C ILE A 281 -16.12 -16.80 8.93
N ALA A 282 -17.43 -16.57 8.96
CA ALA A 282 -18.37 -17.19 9.90
C ALA A 282 -19.75 -17.44 9.23
N GLY A 283 -20.69 -17.95 10.00
CA GLY A 283 -22.07 -18.19 9.53
C GLY A 283 -22.22 -19.32 8.52
N PRO A 284 -23.41 -19.44 7.88
CA PRO A 284 -23.73 -20.53 6.96
C PRO A 284 -22.88 -20.55 5.68
N LYS A 285 -22.39 -19.39 5.25
CA LYS A 285 -21.54 -19.22 4.06
C LYS A 285 -20.04 -19.34 4.35
N LYS A 286 -19.65 -19.67 5.57
CA LYS A 286 -18.24 -19.74 5.96
C LYS A 286 -17.38 -20.51 4.97
N GLY A 287 -16.28 -19.87 4.53
CA GLY A 287 -15.33 -20.43 3.56
C GLY A 287 -15.68 -20.13 2.10
N THR A 288 -16.79 -19.45 1.82
CA THR A 288 -17.13 -19.03 0.46
C THR A 288 -16.50 -17.69 0.11
N LEU A 289 -16.15 -17.53 -1.16
CA LEU A 289 -15.58 -16.33 -1.76
C LEU A 289 -16.53 -15.84 -2.85
N GLU A 290 -16.88 -14.57 -2.82
CA GLU A 290 -17.80 -13.93 -3.75
C GLU A 290 -17.14 -12.67 -4.33
N THR A 291 -17.37 -12.39 -5.61
CA THR A 291 -17.06 -11.08 -6.19
C THR A 291 -18.25 -10.15 -5.92
N VAL A 292 -17.96 -8.96 -5.38
CA VAL A 292 -18.98 -7.98 -4.98
C VAL A 292 -19.08 -6.85 -5.97
N ILE A 293 -17.94 -6.31 -6.42
CA ILE A 293 -17.88 -5.29 -7.46
C ILE A 293 -16.84 -5.75 -8.49
N GLU A 294 -17.20 -5.70 -9.75
CA GLU A 294 -16.32 -5.97 -10.90
C GLU A 294 -16.13 -4.70 -11.73
N HIS A 295 -15.09 -4.69 -12.54
CA HIS A 295 -14.86 -3.67 -13.56
C HIS A 295 -14.82 -2.24 -13.02
N LEU A 296 -14.21 -2.04 -11.86
CA LEU A 296 -14.01 -0.69 -11.33
C LEU A 296 -13.22 0.19 -12.32
N PRO A 297 -13.50 1.50 -12.36
CA PRO A 297 -12.81 2.42 -13.26
C PRO A 297 -11.36 2.73 -12.84
N GLY A 298 -10.91 2.19 -11.71
CA GLY A 298 -9.58 2.43 -11.16
C GLY A 298 -9.06 1.26 -10.33
N ASN A 299 -7.88 1.45 -9.78
CA ASN A 299 -7.20 0.51 -8.91
C ASN A 299 -7.70 0.68 -7.48
N PRO A 300 -8.52 -0.25 -6.95
CA PRO A 300 -9.04 -0.15 -5.59
C PRO A 300 -7.92 -0.35 -4.57
N ASP A 301 -8.01 0.38 -3.48
CA ASP A 301 -7.07 0.40 -2.37
C ASP A 301 -7.83 0.12 -1.06
N ASN A 302 -7.69 0.93 0.00
CA ASN A 302 -8.31 0.66 1.29
C ASN A 302 -9.84 0.80 1.26
N ILE A 303 -10.51 -0.03 2.08
CA ILE A 303 -11.96 -0.06 2.28
C ILE A 303 -12.25 0.27 3.74
N ASN A 304 -13.21 1.16 3.99
CA ASN A 304 -13.62 1.53 5.34
C ASN A 304 -15.13 1.67 5.47
N ARG A 305 -15.65 1.52 6.69
CA ARG A 305 -17.08 1.69 6.98
C ARG A 305 -17.50 3.16 6.94
N ALA A 306 -18.72 3.39 6.52
CA ALA A 306 -19.40 4.67 6.56
C ALA A 306 -20.45 4.70 7.69
N SER A 307 -20.81 5.88 8.16
CA SER A 307 -21.77 6.08 9.26
C SER A 307 -23.20 5.60 8.94
N ASP A 308 -23.53 5.51 7.66
CA ASP A 308 -24.85 5.07 7.19
C ASP A 308 -24.96 3.56 6.94
N GLY A 309 -23.96 2.79 7.38
CA GLY A 309 -23.90 1.34 7.19
C GLY A 309 -23.38 0.88 5.82
N ASN A 310 -22.98 1.81 4.96
CA ASN A 310 -22.29 1.52 3.69
C ASN A 310 -20.77 1.52 3.87
N TYR A 311 -20.04 1.50 2.76
CA TYR A 311 -18.58 1.42 2.75
C TYR A 311 -17.98 2.48 1.83
N TRP A 312 -16.83 2.98 2.23
CA TRP A 312 -15.95 3.81 1.44
C TRP A 312 -14.85 2.97 0.80
N LEU A 313 -14.46 3.30 -0.43
CA LEU A 313 -13.36 2.68 -1.14
C LEU A 313 -12.49 3.75 -1.78
N ALA A 314 -11.20 3.74 -1.49
CA ALA A 314 -10.21 4.56 -2.16
C ALA A 314 -9.82 3.97 -3.52
N MET A 315 -9.56 4.85 -4.47
CA MET A 315 -8.99 4.51 -5.78
C MET A 315 -7.60 5.16 -5.87
N THR A 316 -6.56 4.36 -5.70
CA THR A 316 -5.18 4.88 -5.75
C THR A 316 -4.74 5.30 -7.15
N GLY A 317 -5.41 4.83 -8.17
CA GLY A 317 -5.19 5.22 -9.55
C GLY A 317 -6.38 4.88 -10.44
N MET A 318 -6.49 5.57 -11.57
CA MET A 318 -7.57 5.32 -12.52
C MET A 318 -7.06 4.48 -13.69
N ARG A 319 -7.88 3.52 -14.16
CA ARG A 319 -7.56 2.72 -15.35
C ARG A 319 -7.34 3.63 -16.56
N THR A 320 -6.35 3.30 -17.34
CA THR A 320 -6.05 3.95 -18.61
C THR A 320 -5.99 2.90 -19.72
N PRO A 321 -6.19 3.28 -21.01
CA PRO A 321 -6.03 2.36 -22.12
C PRO A 321 -4.65 1.67 -22.15
N ALA A 322 -3.61 2.33 -21.67
CA ALA A 322 -2.26 1.76 -21.58
C ALA A 322 -2.17 0.69 -20.49
N PHE A 323 -2.82 0.92 -19.36
CA PHE A 323 -2.91 -0.06 -18.28
C PHE A 323 -3.69 -1.29 -18.72
N ASP A 324 -4.87 -1.11 -19.31
CA ASP A 324 -5.70 -2.20 -19.83
C ASP A 324 -4.96 -3.02 -20.89
N LEU A 325 -4.26 -2.35 -21.81
CA LEU A 325 -3.42 -3.01 -22.79
C LEU A 325 -2.30 -3.85 -22.12
N ALA A 326 -1.69 -3.33 -21.06
CA ALA A 326 -0.68 -4.06 -20.31
C ALA A 326 -1.27 -5.32 -19.65
N MET A 327 -2.46 -5.22 -19.06
CA MET A 327 -3.12 -6.37 -18.44
C MET A 327 -3.52 -7.41 -19.47
N GLN A 328 -4.07 -7.01 -20.60
CA GLN A 328 -4.50 -7.89 -21.67
C GLN A 328 -3.35 -8.53 -22.46
N MET A 329 -2.19 -7.88 -22.59
CA MET A 329 -1.12 -8.34 -23.49
C MET A 329 0.19 -8.71 -22.77
N PRO A 330 0.45 -9.99 -22.47
CA PRO A 330 1.68 -10.42 -21.80
C PRO A 330 2.96 -9.99 -22.53
N GLY A 331 2.93 -9.98 -23.88
CA GLY A 331 4.05 -9.49 -24.69
C GLY A 331 4.33 -8.02 -24.51
N PHE A 332 3.31 -7.20 -24.27
CA PHE A 332 3.44 -5.79 -23.94
C PHE A 332 4.01 -5.61 -22.54
N ARG A 333 3.48 -6.31 -21.51
CA ARG A 333 4.06 -6.33 -20.16
C ARG A 333 5.54 -6.71 -20.14
N THR A 334 5.91 -7.73 -20.94
CA THR A 334 7.32 -8.15 -21.07
C THR A 334 8.22 -7.03 -21.62
N ARG A 335 7.72 -6.24 -22.57
CA ARG A 335 8.47 -5.09 -23.10
C ARG A 335 8.56 -3.96 -22.09
N MET A 336 7.46 -3.66 -21.37
CA MET A 336 7.44 -2.66 -20.30
C MET A 336 8.42 -3.03 -19.19
N ALA A 337 8.37 -4.26 -18.69
CA ALA A 337 9.26 -4.76 -17.65
C ALA A 337 10.76 -4.66 -17.98
N LYS A 338 11.10 -4.60 -19.27
CA LYS A 338 12.50 -4.45 -19.74
C LYS A 338 12.93 -3.00 -19.94
N ARG A 339 12.01 -2.07 -20.16
CA ARG A 339 12.28 -0.72 -20.68
C ARG A 339 11.84 0.40 -19.74
N VAL A 340 10.78 0.18 -18.98
CA VAL A 340 10.21 1.18 -18.08
C VAL A 340 10.69 0.89 -16.66
N PRO A 341 11.11 1.88 -15.88
CA PRO A 341 11.37 1.70 -14.45
C PRO A 341 10.11 1.15 -13.76
N PRO A 342 10.29 0.25 -12.77
CA PRO A 342 9.16 -0.47 -12.15
C PRO A 342 8.10 0.42 -11.53
N ASP A 343 8.52 1.54 -10.98
CA ASP A 343 7.69 2.53 -10.29
C ASP A 343 7.08 3.59 -11.21
N GLU A 344 7.53 3.65 -12.48
CA GLU A 344 7.06 4.66 -13.44
C GLU A 344 5.91 4.17 -14.33
N TRP A 345 5.69 2.86 -14.46
CA TRP A 345 4.69 2.36 -15.41
C TRP A 345 3.24 2.66 -15.00
N ILE A 346 3.00 2.91 -13.72
CA ILE A 346 1.68 3.25 -13.18
C ILE A 346 1.41 4.75 -13.11
N TYR A 347 2.41 5.62 -13.36
CA TYR A 347 2.24 7.08 -13.27
C TYR A 347 1.07 7.65 -14.08
N PRO A 348 0.75 7.15 -15.28
CA PRO A 348 -0.43 7.63 -15.99
C PRO A 348 -1.75 7.40 -15.24
N ASN A 349 -1.79 6.43 -14.30
CA ASN A 349 -3.00 6.09 -13.55
C ASN A 349 -3.19 6.92 -12.28
N ILE A 350 -2.11 7.46 -11.70
CA ILE A 350 -2.12 8.04 -10.34
C ILE A 350 -2.23 9.57 -10.30
N ASN A 351 -2.77 10.18 -11.33
CA ASN A 351 -2.88 11.64 -11.50
C ASN A 351 -4.25 12.22 -11.13
N ASN A 352 -5.13 11.41 -10.52
CA ASN A 352 -6.43 11.84 -10.00
C ASN A 352 -6.58 11.36 -8.56
N GLY A 353 -7.44 12.02 -7.79
CA GLY A 353 -7.95 11.51 -6.54
C GLY A 353 -9.39 11.04 -6.73
N CYS A 354 -9.72 9.84 -6.26
CA CYS A 354 -11.08 9.31 -6.32
C CYS A 354 -11.40 8.45 -5.11
N VAL A 355 -12.61 8.63 -4.58
CA VAL A 355 -13.22 7.78 -3.56
C VAL A 355 -14.63 7.43 -4.02
N ILE A 356 -15.03 6.20 -3.82
CA ILE A 356 -16.41 5.78 -4.06
C ILE A 356 -17.07 5.30 -2.77
N LYS A 357 -18.43 5.37 -2.74
CA LYS A 357 -19.27 4.83 -1.69
C LYS A 357 -20.10 3.68 -2.26
N PHE A 358 -20.17 2.57 -1.55
CA PHE A 358 -20.88 1.38 -2.02
C PHE A 358 -21.63 0.66 -0.88
N THR A 359 -22.68 -0.08 -1.25
CA THR A 359 -23.48 -0.88 -0.31
C THR A 359 -22.84 -2.21 0.01
N GLU A 360 -23.33 -2.90 1.03
CA GLU A 360 -22.92 -4.26 1.39
C GLU A 360 -23.08 -5.29 0.25
N THR A 361 -23.97 -5.02 -0.71
CA THR A 361 -24.21 -5.86 -1.88
C THR A 361 -23.39 -5.46 -3.10
N GLY A 362 -22.59 -4.40 -3.00
CA GLY A 362 -21.70 -3.93 -4.07
C GLY A 362 -22.31 -2.90 -5.02
N GLU A 363 -23.51 -2.37 -4.72
CA GLU A 363 -24.05 -1.26 -5.49
C GLU A 363 -23.25 0.01 -5.18
N VAL A 364 -22.69 0.65 -6.22
CA VAL A 364 -22.00 1.93 -6.07
C VAL A 364 -23.01 3.06 -5.99
N LEU A 365 -22.94 3.84 -4.92
CA LEU A 365 -23.91 4.90 -4.61
C LEU A 365 -23.44 6.27 -5.09
N SER A 366 -22.16 6.55 -5.02
CA SER A 366 -21.57 7.84 -5.38
C SER A 366 -20.09 7.74 -5.63
N SER A 367 -19.55 8.71 -6.37
CA SER A 367 -18.11 8.91 -6.54
C SER A 367 -17.74 10.37 -6.21
N TYR A 368 -16.58 10.54 -5.59
CA TYR A 368 -16.03 11.82 -5.16
C TYR A 368 -14.66 11.97 -5.78
N TRP A 369 -14.43 13.12 -6.46
CA TRP A 369 -13.23 13.31 -7.25
C TRP A 369 -12.47 14.57 -6.88
N ASP A 370 -11.15 14.44 -6.87
CA ASP A 370 -10.19 15.52 -7.07
C ASP A 370 -9.73 15.41 -8.53
N LYS A 371 -10.46 16.09 -9.42
CA LYS A 371 -10.19 16.06 -10.84
C LYS A 371 -8.84 16.70 -11.16
N GLY A 372 -7.98 15.92 -11.80
CA GLY A 372 -6.61 16.34 -12.12
C GLY A 372 -5.63 16.18 -10.95
N GLY A 373 -6.07 15.75 -9.78
CA GLY A 373 -5.20 15.46 -8.63
C GLY A 373 -4.46 16.69 -8.10
N GLU A 374 -5.08 17.86 -8.13
CA GLU A 374 -4.44 19.11 -7.71
C GLU A 374 -4.36 19.22 -6.18
N SER A 375 -5.42 18.80 -5.50
CA SER A 375 -5.53 18.88 -4.04
C SER A 375 -5.04 17.62 -3.36
N HIS A 376 -5.49 16.45 -3.81
CA HIS A 376 -5.20 15.18 -3.13
C HIS A 376 -5.13 13.99 -4.11
N PRO A 377 -4.06 13.91 -4.96
CA PRO A 377 -3.91 12.81 -5.92
C PRO A 377 -3.65 11.48 -5.24
N ALA A 378 -3.91 10.39 -5.93
CA ALA A 378 -3.56 9.03 -5.52
C ALA A 378 -4.03 8.71 -4.09
N ILE A 379 -5.34 8.83 -3.85
CA ILE A 379 -5.93 8.53 -2.55
C ILE A 379 -5.85 7.02 -2.31
N THR A 380 -5.15 6.63 -1.23
CA THR A 380 -4.98 5.24 -0.84
C THR A 380 -5.94 4.84 0.28
N SER A 381 -6.35 5.79 1.12
CA SER A 381 -7.24 5.53 2.25
C SER A 381 -8.20 6.68 2.49
N MET A 382 -9.29 6.40 3.19
CA MET A 382 -10.23 7.40 3.68
C MET A 382 -10.91 6.91 4.96
N ARG A 383 -11.18 7.84 5.88
CA ARG A 383 -11.93 7.57 7.11
C ARG A 383 -13.01 8.61 7.32
N GLU A 384 -14.23 8.14 7.53
CA GLU A 384 -15.31 9.01 7.98
C GLU A 384 -15.24 9.15 9.51
N HIS A 385 -15.36 10.39 9.99
CA HIS A 385 -15.38 10.68 11.42
C HIS A 385 -16.05 12.02 11.66
N ARG A 386 -17.09 12.03 12.51
CA ARG A 386 -17.81 13.23 12.95
C ARG A 386 -18.20 14.17 11.81
N GLY A 387 -18.81 13.63 10.76
CA GLY A 387 -19.29 14.41 9.62
C GLY A 387 -18.23 14.83 8.61
N TYR A 388 -17.00 14.34 8.74
CA TYR A 388 -15.91 14.61 7.80
C TYR A 388 -15.36 13.32 7.22
N LEU A 389 -14.87 13.41 5.99
CA LEU A 389 -14.07 12.39 5.34
C LEU A 389 -12.61 12.84 5.34
N TYR A 390 -11.76 12.03 5.94
CA TYR A 390 -10.31 12.22 5.95
C TYR A 390 -9.69 11.38 4.86
N LEU A 391 -8.70 11.91 4.13
CA LEU A 391 -8.09 11.29 2.96
C LEU A 391 -6.60 11.07 3.17
N GLY A 392 -6.16 9.81 3.04
CA GLY A 392 -4.76 9.42 3.01
C GLY A 392 -4.23 9.29 1.58
N GLY A 393 -2.92 9.26 1.43
CA GLY A 393 -2.31 9.07 0.13
C GLY A 393 -0.81 8.80 0.21
N LEU A 394 -0.40 7.69 -0.35
CA LEU A 394 0.98 7.18 -0.32
C LEU A 394 2.03 8.20 -0.83
N MET A 395 1.63 9.10 -1.73
CA MET A 395 2.51 10.10 -2.37
C MET A 395 2.31 11.51 -1.84
N ASN A 396 1.36 11.71 -0.94
CA ASN A 396 1.02 13.03 -0.42
C ASN A 396 1.91 13.43 0.75
N ASN A 397 1.99 14.74 1.01
CA ASN A 397 2.69 15.33 2.15
C ASN A 397 1.72 15.97 3.15
N ARG A 398 0.46 15.50 3.13
CA ARG A 398 -0.66 16.02 3.92
C ARG A 398 -1.78 14.98 4.00
N ILE A 399 -2.66 15.17 4.95
CA ILE A 399 -3.97 14.50 5.05
C ILE A 399 -5.02 15.47 4.49
N GLY A 400 -5.96 14.98 3.68
CA GLY A 400 -7.12 15.75 3.24
C GLY A 400 -8.25 15.67 4.24
N ARG A 401 -9.05 16.73 4.39
CA ARG A 401 -10.30 16.72 5.16
C ARG A 401 -11.42 17.37 4.36
N VAL A 402 -12.51 16.67 4.14
CA VAL A 402 -13.69 17.16 3.42
C VAL A 402 -14.92 17.01 4.31
N LYS A 403 -15.76 18.03 4.39
CA LYS A 403 -17.04 17.94 5.11
C LYS A 403 -18.05 17.18 4.24
N LEU A 404 -18.68 16.17 4.82
CA LEU A 404 -19.76 15.43 4.17
C LEU A 404 -21.12 16.05 4.53
N ALA A 405 -22.01 16.13 3.54
CA ALA A 405 -23.35 16.72 3.76
C ALA A 405 -24.28 15.78 4.53
N ASP A 406 -24.17 14.47 4.25
CA ASP A 406 -25.11 13.44 4.72
C ASP A 406 -24.47 12.44 5.70
N ALA A 407 -23.32 12.79 6.30
CA ALA A 407 -22.66 11.93 7.28
C ALA A 407 -23.14 12.24 8.70
N ASP A 408 -23.18 11.23 9.55
CA ASP A 408 -23.53 11.38 10.95
C ASP A 408 -22.43 12.18 11.69
N PRO A 409 -22.78 13.36 12.25
CA PRO A 409 -21.82 14.19 12.98
C PRO A 409 -21.37 13.60 14.31
N ASP A 410 -22.07 12.59 14.82
CA ASP A 410 -21.75 11.91 16.08
C ASP A 410 -20.99 10.59 15.83
N TRP A 411 -20.88 10.13 14.58
CA TRP A 411 -20.16 8.91 14.23
C TRP A 411 -18.70 8.98 14.70
N ASN A 412 -18.35 8.04 15.57
CA ASN A 412 -16.99 7.87 16.09
C ASN A 412 -16.57 6.40 15.89
N GLY A 413 -15.85 6.11 14.82
CA GLY A 413 -15.54 4.77 14.37
C GLY A 413 -15.18 3.75 15.47
N PRO A 414 -14.22 4.03 16.39
CA PRO A 414 -13.89 3.07 17.47
C PRO A 414 -15.05 2.80 18.45
N ASP A 415 -15.87 3.82 18.79
CA ASP A 415 -17.01 3.62 19.70
C ASP A 415 -18.15 2.89 19.00
N ASP A 416 -18.42 3.20 17.75
CA ASP A 416 -19.45 2.53 16.98
C ASP A 416 -19.09 1.08 16.64
N TYR A 417 -17.80 0.80 16.51
CA TYR A 417 -17.31 -0.55 16.21
C TYR A 417 -17.17 -1.43 17.46
N TRP A 418 -16.55 -0.90 18.51
CA TRP A 418 -16.25 -1.67 19.73
C TRP A 418 -17.26 -1.44 20.86
N GLY A 419 -18.12 -0.43 20.72
CA GLY A 419 -18.96 0.11 21.79
C GLY A 419 -18.20 1.10 22.69
N PRO A 420 -18.95 1.95 23.42
CA PRO A 420 -18.33 2.91 24.33
C PRO A 420 -17.54 2.20 25.43
N ARG A 421 -16.52 2.87 25.94
CA ARG A 421 -15.80 2.40 27.13
C ARG A 421 -16.76 2.35 28.33
N THR A 422 -16.88 1.20 28.96
CA THR A 422 -17.67 1.01 30.21
C THR A 422 -16.88 1.48 31.42
#